data_264b67eca44ecbd78f1575611d152519
#
_entry.id   264b67eca44ecbd78f1575611d152519
#
_cell.length_a   1.000
_cell.length_b   1.000
_cell.length_c   1.000
_cell.angle_alpha   90.00
_cell.angle_beta   90.00
_cell.angle_gamma   90.00
#
_symmetry.space_group_name_H-M   'P 1'
#
loop_
_entity.id
_entity.type
_entity.pdbx_description
1 polymer ?
#
loop_
_entity_poly.entity_id
_entity_poly.type
_entity_poly.pdbx_seq_one_letter_code
_entity_poly.pdbx_strand_id
1 'polypeptide(L)'
;VLAGSTSVSPVMQVLADAYKAIYPDVEIEIQQTGSGAGITSTIEGACDIGMASRAIKDEELAEGLEPTQIALDGIAVVVNNDNSVEDLTSDQIRAIFTGETTSWDDVQ
;
A
#
# COMPACT_ATOMS: atom_id res chain seq x y z
N VAL A 1 19.10 2.89 -1.29
CA VAL A 1 17.98 2.66 -2.21
C VAL A 1 16.74 2.27 -1.41
N LEU A 2 15.60 2.87 -1.74
CA LEU A 2 14.28 2.52 -1.23
C LEU A 2 13.50 1.85 -2.35
N ALA A 3 12.87 0.71 -2.09
CA ALA A 3 12.13 -0.01 -3.12
C ALA A 3 10.77 -0.52 -2.60
N GLY A 4 9.76 -0.54 -3.45
CA GLY A 4 8.51 -1.19 -3.10
C GLY A 4 7.25 -0.50 -3.60
N SER A 5 6.27 -0.37 -2.71
CA SER A 5 4.92 0.08 -3.02
C SER A 5 4.87 1.40 -3.77
N THR A 6 4.24 1.39 -4.93
CA THR A 6 3.94 2.59 -5.72
C THR A 6 3.03 3.56 -4.95
N SER A 7 2.09 3.05 -4.16
CA SER A 7 1.17 3.86 -3.35
C SER A 7 1.87 4.63 -2.23
N VAL A 8 2.97 4.10 -1.69
CA VAL A 8 3.78 4.73 -0.63
C VAL A 8 4.77 5.75 -1.19
N SER A 9 5.17 5.61 -2.44
CA SER A 9 6.21 6.44 -3.07
C SER A 9 5.99 7.96 -2.94
N PRO A 10 4.77 8.51 -3.13
CA PRO A 10 4.58 9.97 -3.00
C PRO A 10 4.89 10.49 -1.60
N VAL A 11 4.48 9.76 -0.56
CA VAL A 11 4.80 10.12 0.84
C VAL A 11 6.29 9.96 1.09
N MET A 12 6.88 8.88 0.61
CA MET A 12 8.30 8.62 0.78
C MET A 12 9.17 9.67 0.10
N GLN A 13 8.75 10.20 -1.06
CA GLN A 13 9.47 11.28 -1.73
C GLN A 13 9.53 12.54 -0.85
N VAL A 14 8.42 12.92 -0.24
CA VAL A 14 8.38 14.08 0.68
C VAL A 14 9.28 13.86 1.89
N LEU A 15 9.25 12.66 2.48
CA LEU A 15 10.13 12.30 3.60
C LEU A 15 11.61 12.30 3.19
N ALA A 16 11.93 11.80 2.01
CA ALA A 16 13.29 11.80 1.48
C ALA A 16 13.82 13.23 1.25
N ASP A 17 12.99 14.11 0.69
CA ASP A 17 13.35 15.52 0.48
C ASP A 17 13.59 16.24 1.80
N ALA A 18 12.75 16.00 2.81
CA ALA A 18 12.93 16.54 4.15
C ALA A 18 14.20 16.02 4.83
N TYR A 19 14.50 14.73 4.66
CA TYR A 19 15.72 14.13 5.20
C TYR A 19 16.97 14.71 4.55
N LYS A 20 16.99 14.86 3.23
CA LYS A 20 18.10 15.47 2.47
C LYS A 20 18.35 16.94 2.83
N ALA A 21 17.29 17.67 3.25
CA ALA A 21 17.46 19.03 3.73
C ALA A 21 18.30 19.11 5.02
N ILE A 22 18.26 18.06 5.84
CA ILE A 22 19.05 17.94 7.08
C ILE A 22 20.43 17.32 6.79
N TYR A 23 20.46 16.33 5.90
CA TYR A 23 21.66 15.57 5.53
C TYR A 23 21.92 15.67 4.01
N PRO A 24 22.49 16.79 3.53
CA PRO A 24 22.63 17.06 2.09
C PRO A 24 23.51 16.07 1.33
N ASP A 25 24.42 15.38 2.01
CA ASP A 25 25.34 14.42 1.41
C ASP A 25 24.72 13.03 1.18
N VAL A 26 23.49 12.81 1.64
CA VAL A 26 22.80 11.53 1.46
C VAL A 26 22.08 11.51 0.11
N GLU A 27 22.37 10.49 -0.69
CA GLU A 27 21.65 10.20 -1.92
C GLU A 27 20.53 9.19 -1.63
N ILE A 28 19.29 9.53 -2.02
CA ILE A 28 18.12 8.67 -1.86
C ILE A 28 17.52 8.41 -3.23
N GLU A 29 17.45 7.14 -3.61
CA GLU A 29 16.80 6.66 -4.81
C GLU A 29 15.55 5.88 -4.41
N ILE A 30 14.40 6.18 -5.04
CA ILE A 30 13.12 5.53 -4.78
C ILE A 30 12.71 4.76 -6.02
N GLN A 31 12.53 3.44 -5.87
CA GLN A 31 12.12 2.52 -6.92
C GLN A 31 10.71 1.98 -6.66
N GLN A 32 9.83 2.15 -7.63
CA GLN A 32 8.45 1.69 -7.56
C GLN A 32 8.34 0.27 -8.14
N THR A 33 8.47 -0.73 -7.29
CA THR A 33 8.52 -2.15 -7.69
C THR A 33 7.32 -2.97 -7.20
N GLY A 34 6.45 -2.36 -6.40
CA GLY A 34 5.35 -3.05 -5.70
C GLY A 34 5.77 -3.58 -4.33
N SER A 35 4.79 -3.73 -3.41
CA SER A 35 5.05 -4.10 -2.01
C SER A 35 5.80 -5.42 -1.87
N GLY A 36 5.39 -6.45 -2.62
CA GLY A 36 6.03 -7.77 -2.56
C GLY A 36 7.50 -7.73 -2.96
N ALA A 37 7.81 -7.10 -4.10
CA ALA A 37 9.18 -6.97 -4.57
C ALA A 37 10.03 -6.11 -3.62
N GLY A 38 9.47 -5.05 -3.05
CA GLY A 38 10.16 -4.22 -2.06
C GLY A 38 10.53 -5.00 -0.80
N ILE A 39 9.62 -5.81 -0.29
CA ILE A 39 9.86 -6.68 0.88
C ILE A 39 10.97 -7.69 0.56
N THR A 40 10.86 -8.39 -0.57
CA THR A 40 11.89 -9.36 -1.00
C THR A 40 13.27 -8.69 -1.14
N SER A 41 13.34 -7.54 -1.81
CA SER A 41 14.60 -6.80 -1.97
C SER A 41 15.22 -6.35 -0.64
N THR A 42 14.38 -6.05 0.36
CA THR A 42 14.87 -5.70 1.70
C THR A 42 15.43 -6.93 2.42
N ILE A 43 14.74 -8.07 2.34
CA ILE A 43 15.22 -9.35 2.91
C ILE A 43 16.57 -9.75 2.30
N GLU A 44 16.70 -9.62 0.98
CA GLU A 44 17.92 -9.95 0.23
C GLU A 44 19.04 -8.91 0.38
N GLY A 45 18.76 -7.77 1.03
CA GLY A 45 19.73 -6.69 1.17
C GLY A 45 20.00 -5.91 -0.11
N ALA A 46 19.13 -6.04 -1.12
CA ALA A 46 19.23 -5.32 -2.38
C ALA A 46 18.75 -3.86 -2.28
N CYS A 47 17.97 -3.53 -1.25
CA CYS A 47 17.63 -2.16 -0.88
C CYS A 47 17.73 -1.98 0.64
N ASP A 48 17.88 -0.72 1.07
CA ASP A 48 18.06 -0.37 2.48
C ASP A 48 16.72 -0.29 3.23
N ILE A 49 15.66 0.16 2.55
CA ILE A 49 14.32 0.30 3.12
C ILE A 49 13.29 -0.20 2.10
N GLY A 50 12.44 -1.13 2.52
CA GLY A 50 11.29 -1.59 1.76
C GLY A 50 10.06 -0.73 2.04
N MET A 51 9.28 -0.46 1.00
CA MET A 51 8.00 0.23 1.10
C MET A 51 6.85 -0.77 0.89
N ALA A 52 5.92 -0.83 1.83
CA ALA A 52 4.76 -1.72 1.73
C ALA A 52 3.46 -0.98 2.05
N SER A 53 2.42 -1.24 1.26
CA SER A 53 1.05 -0.75 1.47
C SER A 53 0.12 -1.84 2.01
N ARG A 54 0.67 -2.84 2.66
CA ARG A 54 -0.01 -3.92 3.37
C ARG A 54 0.73 -4.28 4.64
N ALA A 55 0.10 -5.04 5.51
CA ALA A 55 0.78 -5.65 6.64
C ALA A 55 1.91 -6.59 6.17
N ILE A 56 2.98 -6.63 6.93
CA ILE A 56 4.07 -7.59 6.74
C ILE A 56 3.61 -8.94 7.32
N LYS A 57 3.81 -10.01 6.60
CA LYS A 57 3.40 -11.35 7.03
C LYS A 57 4.36 -11.90 8.09
N ASP A 58 3.87 -12.83 8.90
CA ASP A 58 4.69 -13.47 9.95
C ASP A 58 5.93 -14.15 9.39
N GLU A 59 5.81 -14.80 8.23
CA GLU A 59 6.92 -15.43 7.52
C GLU A 59 7.99 -14.42 7.05
N GLU A 60 7.57 -13.21 6.65
CA GLU A 60 8.46 -12.13 6.25
C GLU A 60 9.14 -11.49 7.48
N LEU A 61 8.41 -11.35 8.58
CA LEU A 61 8.98 -10.89 9.86
C LEU A 61 10.05 -11.85 10.40
N ALA A 62 9.86 -13.15 10.20
CA ALA A 62 10.82 -14.17 10.62
C ALA A 62 12.18 -14.04 9.90
N GLU A 63 12.23 -13.38 8.73
CA GLU A 63 13.46 -13.07 8.01
C GLU A 63 14.22 -11.85 8.58
N GLY A 64 13.76 -11.28 9.69
CA GLY A 64 14.45 -10.20 10.41
C GLY A 64 14.03 -8.80 10.01
N LEU A 65 12.89 -8.64 9.35
CA LEU A 65 12.34 -7.33 9.00
C LEU A 65 11.79 -6.61 10.25
N GLU A 66 12.07 -5.32 10.35
CA GLU A 66 11.53 -4.42 11.36
C GLU A 66 10.56 -3.41 10.71
N PRO A 67 9.24 -3.65 10.75
CA PRO A 67 8.27 -2.75 10.12
C PRO A 67 8.03 -1.52 11.00
N THR A 68 8.04 -0.35 10.35
CA THR A 68 7.62 0.92 10.95
C THR A 68 6.39 1.43 10.19
N GLN A 69 5.26 1.54 10.89
CA GLN A 69 4.05 2.12 10.31
C GLN A 69 4.20 3.65 10.23
N ILE A 70 4.10 4.19 9.01
CA ILE A 70 4.25 5.63 8.76
C ILE A 70 2.91 6.36 8.61
N ALA A 71 1.87 5.66 8.16
CA ALA A 71 0.53 6.21 7.95
C ALA A 71 -0.52 5.10 7.91
N LEU A 72 -1.79 5.49 8.03
CA LEU A 72 -2.95 4.68 7.69
C LEU A 72 -3.51 5.15 6.35
N ASP A 73 -3.93 4.23 5.52
CA ASP A 73 -4.61 4.50 4.26
C ASP A 73 -6.00 3.87 4.27
N GLY A 74 -6.93 4.48 3.54
CA GLY A 74 -8.29 4.02 3.41
C GLY A 74 -8.64 3.81 1.93
N ILE A 75 -9.25 2.66 1.62
CA ILE A 75 -9.79 2.39 0.29
C ILE A 75 -11.29 2.67 0.33
N ALA A 76 -11.75 3.63 -0.47
CA ALA A 76 -13.17 3.93 -0.63
C ALA A 76 -13.71 3.23 -1.89
N VAL A 77 -14.81 2.51 -1.72
CA VAL A 77 -15.61 2.03 -2.86
C VAL A 77 -16.61 3.12 -3.21
N VAL A 78 -16.53 3.61 -4.43
CA VAL A 78 -17.39 4.69 -4.91
C VAL A 78 -18.38 4.19 -5.96
N VAL A 79 -19.55 4.76 -5.98
CA VAL A 79 -20.60 4.49 -6.95
C VAL A 79 -21.03 5.79 -7.63
N ASN A 80 -21.75 5.69 -8.74
CA ASN A 80 -22.32 6.87 -9.39
C ASN A 80 -23.28 7.60 -8.45
N ASN A 81 -23.35 8.92 -8.54
CA ASN A 81 -24.22 9.76 -7.70
C ASN A 81 -25.72 9.43 -7.85
N ASP A 82 -26.11 8.87 -8.99
CA ASP A 82 -27.50 8.43 -9.24
C ASP A 82 -27.81 7.05 -8.63
N ASN A 83 -26.81 6.38 -8.05
CA ASN A 83 -27.00 5.11 -7.37
C ASN A 83 -27.57 5.34 -5.96
N SER A 84 -28.62 4.63 -5.62
CA SER A 84 -29.32 4.76 -4.34
C SER A 84 -28.68 3.98 -3.18
N VAL A 85 -27.60 3.25 -3.45
CA VAL A 85 -26.87 2.49 -2.42
C VAL A 85 -26.07 3.46 -1.54
N GLU A 86 -26.37 3.45 -0.24
CA GLU A 86 -25.73 4.31 0.76
C GLU A 86 -24.59 3.60 1.51
N ASP A 87 -24.74 2.30 1.74
CA ASP A 87 -23.78 1.50 2.50
C ASP A 87 -23.77 0.06 2.01
N LEU A 88 -22.60 -0.57 2.07
CA LEU A 88 -22.39 -1.97 1.70
C LEU A 88 -21.50 -2.67 2.73
N THR A 89 -21.85 -3.89 3.09
CA THR A 89 -20.97 -4.75 3.86
C THR A 89 -19.80 -5.27 3.00
N SER A 90 -18.73 -5.70 3.65
CA SER A 90 -17.57 -6.30 2.95
C SER A 90 -17.99 -7.54 2.12
N ASP A 91 -18.94 -8.33 2.61
CA ASP A 91 -19.46 -9.50 1.87
C ASP A 91 -20.24 -9.10 0.64
N GLN A 92 -21.07 -8.03 0.72
CA GLN A 92 -21.77 -7.47 -0.44
C GLN A 92 -20.78 -6.92 -1.49
N ILE A 93 -19.75 -6.20 -1.06
CA ILE A 93 -18.69 -5.72 -1.96
C ILE A 93 -17.99 -6.91 -2.65
N ARG A 94 -17.63 -7.93 -1.89
CA ARG A 94 -17.04 -9.15 -2.45
C ARG A 94 -17.95 -9.81 -3.48
N ALA A 95 -19.22 -9.99 -3.18
CA ALA A 95 -20.20 -10.60 -4.08
C ALA A 95 -20.37 -9.82 -5.41
N ILE A 96 -20.29 -8.49 -5.36
CA ILE A 96 -20.31 -7.64 -6.55
C ILE A 96 -19.05 -7.87 -7.41
N PHE A 97 -17.87 -7.80 -6.80
CA PHE A 97 -16.60 -7.94 -7.52
C PHE A 97 -16.31 -9.35 -8.01
N THR A 98 -16.90 -10.38 -7.40
CA THR A 98 -16.80 -11.78 -7.88
C THR A 98 -17.86 -12.14 -8.92
N GLY A 99 -18.86 -11.28 -9.14
CA GLY A 99 -19.95 -11.51 -10.08
C GLY A 99 -21.07 -12.39 -9.54
N GLU A 100 -21.11 -12.66 -8.24
CA GLU A 100 -22.21 -13.35 -7.58
C GLU A 100 -23.47 -12.47 -7.54
N THR A 101 -23.29 -11.16 -7.35
CA THR A 101 -24.33 -10.14 -7.39
C THR A 101 -24.15 -9.27 -8.62
N THR A 102 -25.14 -9.22 -9.50
CA THR A 102 -25.08 -8.52 -10.79
C THR A 102 -26.09 -7.38 -10.93
N SER A 103 -26.94 -7.18 -9.94
CA SER A 103 -27.92 -6.09 -9.90
C SER A 103 -27.83 -5.31 -8.60
N TRP A 104 -27.99 -3.99 -8.69
CA TRP A 104 -28.05 -3.11 -7.51
C TRP A 104 -29.30 -3.34 -6.66
N ASP A 105 -30.39 -3.89 -7.25
CA ASP A 105 -31.61 -4.25 -6.51
C ASP A 105 -31.37 -5.35 -5.47
N ASP A 106 -30.32 -6.16 -5.65
CA ASP A 106 -29.98 -7.27 -4.78
C ASP A 106 -29.14 -6.85 -3.54
N VAL A 107 -28.74 -5.58 -3.46
CA VAL A 107 -27.89 -5.04 -2.38
C VAL A 107 -28.51 -3.84 -1.63
N GLN A 108 -29.77 -3.57 -1.87
CA GLN A 108 -30.53 -2.50 -1.18
C GLN A 108 -31.16 -2.98 0.13
#